data_b1c6daa717f2cb2ab5650fb5efa8f134
#
_entry.id   b1c6daa717f2cb2ab5650fb5efa8f134
#
_cell.length_a   1.000
_cell.length_b   1.000
_cell.length_c   1.000
_cell.angle_alpha   90.00
_cell.angle_beta   90.00
_cell.angle_gamma   90.00
#
_symmetry.space_group_name_H-M   'P 1'
#
loop_
_entity.id
_entity.type
_entity.pdbx_description
1 polymer ?
#
loop_
_entity_poly.entity_id
_entity_poly.type
_entity_poly.pdbx_seq_one_letter_code
_entity_poly.pdbx_strand_id
1 'polypeptide(L)'
;MPAGRPGFFSLFAFAWNMPPNTVPLVYASNGAGNDVTSPIVFQFPKKEQPKYTVHDLQVSDGFMQKVVGELDPNGSGDPVARFMKINNEMRHANNKVLSDLRLKTADRFLWSQPFVRQSHSQSESSFAEVRNYIYQGKKIDQQVHLGYDLAVTQHVGVEASNDGRVIYAAPLGIYGNCIVVDHGYGLQTLYGHLSHIDVHEGDMVKRGQIMGTSGQTGMAGGDHIHFGMLLDGVQIDPKEWWDGHWIKDHIAKRIDLPGFNN
;
A
#
# COMPACT_ATOMS: atom_id res chain seq x y z
N MET A 1 -23.46 0.28 -11.29
CA MET A 1 -24.34 -0.20 -12.39
C MET A 1 -25.51 0.74 -12.49
N PRO A 2 -26.05 0.99 -13.69
CA PRO A 2 -27.28 1.76 -13.78
C PRO A 2 -28.35 1.13 -12.89
N ALA A 3 -29.02 1.94 -12.08
CA ALA A 3 -30.04 1.48 -11.15
C ALA A 3 -31.03 0.52 -11.85
N GLY A 4 -31.22 -0.67 -11.26
CA GLY A 4 -32.24 -1.64 -11.69
C GLY A 4 -31.79 -2.78 -12.61
N ARG A 5 -30.49 -2.92 -12.96
CA ARG A 5 -30.02 -4.11 -13.69
C ARG A 5 -29.19 -5.03 -12.78
N PRO A 6 -29.56 -6.31 -12.66
CA PRO A 6 -28.70 -7.27 -11.97
C PRO A 6 -27.38 -7.41 -12.75
N GLY A 7 -26.26 -7.45 -12.05
CA GLY A 7 -24.97 -7.59 -12.68
C GLY A 7 -23.88 -7.77 -11.64
N PHE A 8 -22.68 -8.04 -12.10
CA PHE A 8 -21.50 -8.20 -11.28
C PHE A 8 -20.54 -7.03 -11.57
N PHE A 9 -19.72 -6.68 -10.61
CA PHE A 9 -18.60 -5.79 -10.80
C PHE A 9 -17.34 -6.45 -10.24
N SER A 10 -16.19 -6.01 -10.71
CA SER A 10 -14.89 -6.33 -10.13
C SER A 10 -14.08 -5.05 -10.02
N LEU A 11 -13.44 -4.87 -8.89
CA LEU A 11 -12.37 -3.88 -8.75
C LEU A 11 -11.06 -4.59 -9.09
N PHE A 12 -10.21 -3.94 -9.87
CA PHE A 12 -8.89 -4.46 -10.20
C PHE A 12 -7.90 -3.32 -10.37
N ALA A 13 -6.63 -3.63 -10.21
CA ALA A 13 -5.55 -2.67 -10.35
C ALA A 13 -4.43 -3.23 -11.22
N PHE A 14 -3.65 -2.32 -11.77
CA PHE A 14 -2.43 -2.65 -12.48
C PHE A 14 -1.23 -2.40 -11.57
N ALA A 15 -0.32 -3.38 -11.52
CA ALA A 15 0.96 -3.17 -10.86
C ALA A 15 1.75 -2.07 -11.57
N TRP A 16 2.51 -1.28 -10.79
CA TRP A 16 3.33 -0.17 -11.29
C TRP A 16 4.28 -0.57 -12.44
N ASN A 17 4.70 -1.82 -12.48
CA ASN A 17 5.64 -2.39 -13.45
C ASN A 17 4.97 -3.28 -14.51
N MET A 18 3.65 -3.16 -14.67
CA MET A 18 2.93 -3.94 -15.66
C MET A 18 3.45 -3.64 -17.07
N PRO A 19 3.80 -4.66 -17.87
CA PRO A 19 4.25 -4.43 -19.24
C PRO A 19 3.21 -3.67 -20.08
N PRO A 20 3.62 -2.68 -20.92
CA PRO A 20 2.69 -1.83 -21.66
C PRO A 20 1.72 -2.57 -22.58
N ASN A 21 2.10 -3.76 -23.04
CA ASN A 21 1.32 -4.58 -23.98
C ASN A 21 0.48 -5.66 -23.26
N THR A 22 0.39 -5.60 -21.94
CA THR A 22 -0.44 -6.53 -21.17
C THR A 22 -1.91 -6.27 -21.48
N VAL A 23 -2.63 -7.31 -21.90
CA VAL A 23 -4.08 -7.25 -22.09
C VAL A 23 -4.76 -7.97 -20.93
N PRO A 24 -5.35 -7.27 -19.97
CA PRO A 24 -6.11 -7.90 -18.90
C PRO A 24 -7.31 -8.64 -19.45
N LEU A 25 -7.64 -9.76 -18.84
CA LEU A 25 -8.78 -10.58 -19.21
C LEU A 25 -9.79 -10.63 -18.06
N VAL A 26 -11.07 -10.47 -18.39
CA VAL A 26 -12.15 -10.85 -17.48
C VAL A 26 -12.50 -12.31 -17.77
N TYR A 27 -12.47 -13.12 -16.73
CA TYR A 27 -12.96 -14.49 -16.75
C TYR A 27 -14.23 -14.54 -15.92
N ALA A 28 -15.30 -15.09 -16.50
CA ALA A 28 -16.55 -15.33 -15.79
C ALA A 28 -16.94 -16.80 -15.98
N SER A 29 -17.28 -17.46 -14.88
CA SER A 29 -17.74 -18.85 -14.85
C SER A 29 -19.02 -18.97 -14.05
N ASN A 30 -19.95 -19.81 -14.50
CA ASN A 30 -21.13 -20.17 -13.71
C ASN A 30 -20.95 -21.46 -12.90
N GLY A 31 -19.74 -22.02 -12.89
CA GLY A 31 -19.42 -23.29 -12.21
C GLY A 31 -20.01 -24.54 -12.86
N ALA A 32 -20.78 -24.40 -13.96
CA ALA A 32 -21.40 -25.50 -14.70
C ALA A 32 -20.76 -25.72 -16.07
N GLY A 33 -19.54 -25.21 -16.28
CA GLY A 33 -18.78 -25.35 -17.51
C GLY A 33 -19.11 -24.32 -18.62
N ASN A 34 -19.91 -23.31 -18.32
CA ASN A 34 -20.12 -22.17 -19.23
C ASN A 34 -19.19 -21.02 -18.82
N ASP A 35 -17.99 -21.04 -19.37
CA ASP A 35 -16.95 -20.08 -19.08
C ASP A 35 -16.79 -19.08 -20.22
N VAL A 36 -16.65 -17.80 -19.87
CA VAL A 36 -16.41 -16.72 -20.83
C VAL A 36 -15.16 -15.98 -20.43
N THR A 37 -14.25 -15.78 -21.38
CA THR A 37 -13.10 -14.91 -21.24
C THR A 37 -13.23 -13.76 -22.24
N SER A 38 -13.06 -12.53 -21.76
CA SER A 38 -13.09 -11.35 -22.60
C SER A 38 -11.93 -10.40 -22.25
N PRO A 39 -11.26 -9.82 -23.25
CA PRO A 39 -10.26 -8.80 -22.97
C PRO A 39 -10.91 -7.53 -22.42
N ILE A 40 -10.26 -6.94 -21.42
CA ILE A 40 -10.63 -5.59 -20.98
C ILE A 40 -9.97 -4.61 -21.95
N VAL A 41 -10.81 -3.93 -22.72
CA VAL A 41 -10.34 -2.83 -23.57
C VAL A 41 -10.28 -1.57 -22.70
N PHE A 42 -9.08 -1.14 -22.37
CA PHE A 42 -8.86 0.14 -21.69
C PHE A 42 -7.96 1.01 -22.57
N GLN A 43 -8.23 2.30 -22.54
CA GLN A 43 -7.35 3.27 -23.16
C GLN A 43 -6.49 3.88 -22.06
N PHE A 44 -5.21 3.52 -22.05
CA PHE A 44 -4.27 4.39 -21.37
C PHE A 44 -4.31 5.75 -22.06
N PRO A 45 -4.40 6.86 -21.30
CA PRO A 45 -4.17 8.17 -21.90
C PRO A 45 -2.86 8.09 -22.71
N LYS A 46 -2.86 8.55 -23.95
CA LYS A 46 -1.67 8.57 -24.82
C LYS A 46 -0.51 9.42 -24.26
N LYS A 47 -0.67 9.99 -23.09
CA LYS A 47 0.40 10.61 -22.33
C LYS A 47 1.30 9.53 -21.78
N GLU A 48 2.57 9.69 -22.13
CA GLU A 48 3.77 9.00 -21.66
C GLU A 48 3.56 8.15 -20.41
N GLN A 49 4.09 6.93 -20.42
CA GLN A 49 4.18 6.12 -19.22
C GLN A 49 4.65 6.99 -18.05
N PRO A 50 4.05 6.85 -16.85
CA PRO A 50 4.44 7.67 -15.71
C PRO A 50 5.95 7.56 -15.54
N LYS A 51 6.67 8.69 -15.68
CA LYS A 51 8.10 8.77 -15.41
C LYS A 51 8.26 8.70 -13.91
N TYR A 52 8.63 7.55 -13.42
CA TYR A 52 8.95 7.38 -12.01
C TYR A 52 10.25 8.12 -11.67
N THR A 53 10.23 8.85 -10.57
CA THR A 53 11.43 9.51 -10.07
C THR A 53 12.45 8.49 -9.59
N VAL A 54 13.72 8.75 -9.86
CA VAL A 54 14.84 7.94 -9.38
C VAL A 54 15.62 8.77 -8.37
N HIS A 55 15.79 8.24 -7.16
CA HIS A 55 16.52 8.90 -6.08
C HIS A 55 17.69 8.05 -5.59
N ASP A 56 18.81 8.72 -5.34
CA ASP A 56 19.96 8.13 -4.68
C ASP A 56 19.83 8.32 -3.16
N LEU A 57 19.44 7.27 -2.46
CA LEU A 57 19.31 7.24 -1.01
C LEU A 57 20.67 6.93 -0.38
N GLN A 58 21.24 7.90 0.33
CA GLN A 58 22.50 7.72 1.03
C GLN A 58 22.31 6.87 2.30
N VAL A 59 22.95 5.71 2.34
CA VAL A 59 22.94 4.82 3.50
C VAL A 59 24.11 5.17 4.39
N SER A 60 23.83 5.70 5.60
CA SER A 60 24.84 5.95 6.60
C SER A 60 25.15 4.68 7.40
N ASP A 61 26.35 4.63 8.05
CA ASP A 61 26.71 3.53 8.96
C ASP A 61 25.67 3.37 10.08
N GLY A 62 25.20 4.49 10.64
CA GLY A 62 24.20 4.48 11.71
C GLY A 62 22.85 3.90 11.25
N PHE A 63 22.38 4.27 10.04
CA PHE A 63 21.17 3.70 9.47
C PHE A 63 21.31 2.21 9.17
N MET A 64 22.45 1.81 8.59
CA MET A 64 22.73 0.40 8.30
C MET A 64 22.74 -0.44 9.58
N GLN A 65 23.48 0.02 10.62
CA GLN A 65 23.55 -0.68 11.90
C GLN A 65 22.18 -0.77 12.59
N LYS A 66 21.39 0.31 12.56
CA LYS A 66 20.01 0.33 13.08
C LYS A 66 19.15 -0.74 12.41
N VAL A 67 19.14 -0.77 11.06
CA VAL A 67 18.33 -1.72 10.29
C VAL A 67 18.76 -3.16 10.53
N VAL A 68 20.07 -3.43 10.49
CA VAL A 68 20.61 -4.78 10.70
C VAL A 68 20.42 -5.22 12.15
N GLY A 69 20.61 -4.32 13.12
CA GLY A 69 20.40 -4.63 14.54
C GLY A 69 18.94 -4.91 14.90
N GLU A 70 18.00 -4.22 14.28
CA GLU A 70 16.57 -4.40 14.53
C GLU A 70 16.00 -5.63 13.80
N LEU A 71 16.34 -5.80 12.50
CA LEU A 71 15.67 -6.76 11.63
C LEU A 71 16.42 -8.09 11.47
N ASP A 72 17.69 -8.15 11.87
CA ASP A 72 18.51 -9.37 11.83
C ASP A 72 19.43 -9.44 13.08
N PRO A 73 18.90 -9.35 14.33
CA PRO A 73 19.70 -9.19 15.55
C PRO A 73 20.66 -10.35 15.81
N ASN A 74 20.35 -11.54 15.33
CA ASN A 74 21.16 -12.76 15.53
C ASN A 74 22.05 -13.07 14.31
N GLY A 75 22.01 -12.24 13.26
CA GLY A 75 22.82 -12.43 12.07
C GLY A 75 24.29 -12.14 12.33
N SER A 76 25.17 -12.75 11.55
CA SER A 76 26.63 -12.57 11.62
C SER A 76 27.19 -12.24 10.24
N GLY A 77 28.40 -11.68 10.20
CA GLY A 77 29.11 -11.35 8.97
C GLY A 77 28.99 -9.88 8.56
N ASP A 78 29.25 -9.61 7.28
CA ASP A 78 29.31 -8.27 6.72
C ASP A 78 27.96 -7.52 6.84
N PRO A 79 27.92 -6.35 7.49
CA PRO A 79 26.69 -5.56 7.63
C PRO A 79 26.04 -5.18 6.30
N VAL A 80 26.83 -4.92 5.23
CA VAL A 80 26.31 -4.58 3.90
C VAL A 80 25.56 -5.76 3.31
N ALA A 81 26.12 -6.96 3.36
CA ALA A 81 25.48 -8.17 2.88
C ALA A 81 24.16 -8.46 3.63
N ARG A 82 24.15 -8.26 4.95
CA ARG A 82 22.96 -8.42 5.79
C ARG A 82 21.89 -7.39 5.47
N PHE A 83 22.29 -6.12 5.30
CA PHE A 83 21.37 -5.05 4.89
C PHE A 83 20.73 -5.37 3.52
N MET A 84 21.53 -5.81 2.54
CA MET A 84 21.04 -6.20 1.23
C MET A 84 20.06 -7.37 1.33
N LYS A 85 20.33 -8.36 2.16
CA LYS A 85 19.43 -9.50 2.39
C LYS A 85 18.08 -9.04 2.97
N ILE A 86 18.10 -8.13 3.96
CA ILE A 86 16.88 -7.53 4.51
C ILE A 86 16.13 -6.78 3.42
N ASN A 87 16.82 -5.92 2.67
CA ASN A 87 16.20 -5.08 1.65
C ASN A 87 15.67 -5.87 0.43
N ASN A 88 16.10 -7.09 0.22
CA ASN A 88 15.63 -7.98 -0.85
C ASN A 88 14.73 -9.11 -0.30
N GLU A 89 15.29 -10.10 0.37
CA GLU A 89 14.57 -11.31 0.76
C GLU A 89 13.44 -11.01 1.76
N MET A 90 13.72 -10.24 2.82
CA MET A 90 12.71 -9.88 3.81
C MET A 90 11.63 -8.98 3.19
N ARG A 91 12.01 -8.02 2.32
CA ARG A 91 11.05 -7.19 1.58
C ARG A 91 10.09 -8.03 0.76
N HIS A 92 10.61 -9.01 0.00
CA HIS A 92 9.77 -9.93 -0.77
C HIS A 92 8.83 -10.74 0.12
N ALA A 93 9.33 -11.27 1.24
CA ALA A 93 8.52 -12.01 2.20
C ALA A 93 7.40 -11.13 2.81
N ASN A 94 7.73 -9.89 3.19
CA ASN A 94 6.75 -8.95 3.72
C ASN A 94 5.69 -8.56 2.68
N ASN A 95 6.09 -8.30 1.44
CA ASN A 95 5.16 -8.01 0.35
C ASN A 95 4.24 -9.20 0.05
N LYS A 96 4.75 -10.43 0.19
CA LYS A 96 3.91 -11.63 0.08
C LYS A 96 2.86 -11.69 1.19
N VAL A 97 3.22 -11.40 2.44
CA VAL A 97 2.26 -11.31 3.55
C VAL A 97 1.16 -10.30 3.22
N LEU A 98 1.54 -9.09 2.79
CA LEU A 98 0.59 -8.06 2.40
C LEU A 98 -0.33 -8.52 1.26
N SER A 99 0.22 -9.18 0.24
CA SER A 99 -0.58 -9.73 -0.87
C SER A 99 -1.56 -10.82 -0.39
N ASP A 100 -1.16 -11.66 0.54
CA ASP A 100 -2.01 -12.73 1.06
C ASP A 100 -3.16 -12.21 1.93
N LEU A 101 -3.01 -11.02 2.54
CA LEU A 101 -4.09 -10.37 3.30
C LEU A 101 -5.33 -10.05 2.46
N ARG A 102 -5.24 -10.05 1.11
CA ARG A 102 -6.42 -9.91 0.22
C ARG A 102 -7.51 -10.95 0.53
N LEU A 103 -7.13 -12.12 1.06
CA LEU A 103 -8.07 -13.18 1.40
C LEU A 103 -8.91 -12.89 2.66
N LYS A 104 -8.55 -11.85 3.44
CA LYS A 104 -9.27 -11.42 4.63
C LYS A 104 -10.28 -10.29 4.35
N THR A 105 -10.58 -9.99 3.08
CA THR A 105 -11.47 -8.89 2.73
C THR A 105 -12.94 -9.19 2.98
N ALA A 106 -13.72 -8.15 3.30
CA ALA A 106 -15.17 -8.20 3.37
C ALA A 106 -15.80 -8.19 1.97
N ASP A 107 -16.94 -8.85 1.81
CA ASP A 107 -17.73 -8.91 0.56
C ASP A 107 -18.69 -7.72 0.39
N ARG A 108 -18.38 -6.60 1.02
CA ARG A 108 -19.13 -5.33 0.94
C ARG A 108 -18.19 -4.16 1.14
N PHE A 109 -18.56 -2.98 0.66
CA PHE A 109 -17.87 -1.75 1.02
C PHE A 109 -18.07 -1.43 2.49
N LEU A 110 -16.97 -1.16 3.20
CA LEU A 110 -16.98 -0.74 4.60
C LEU A 110 -16.89 0.80 4.74
N TRP A 111 -16.74 1.52 3.65
CA TRP A 111 -16.55 2.96 3.55
C TRP A 111 -17.60 3.62 2.66
N SER A 112 -17.81 4.93 2.85
CA SER A 112 -18.82 5.72 2.12
C SER A 112 -18.39 7.16 1.84
N GLN A 113 -17.13 7.50 2.08
CA GLN A 113 -16.56 8.83 1.87
C GLN A 113 -15.16 8.70 1.23
N PRO A 114 -14.61 9.75 0.61
CA PRO A 114 -13.22 9.74 0.14
C PRO A 114 -12.24 9.41 1.27
N PHE A 115 -11.17 8.74 0.91
CA PHE A 115 -10.07 8.47 1.84
C PHE A 115 -9.39 9.78 2.27
N VAL A 116 -8.92 9.85 3.49
CA VAL A 116 -8.15 10.99 3.98
C VAL A 116 -6.67 10.66 4.05
N ARG A 117 -5.87 11.63 3.70
CA ARG A 117 -4.45 11.60 3.97
C ARG A 117 -4.23 11.98 5.43
N GLN A 118 -3.17 11.47 6.06
CA GLN A 118 -2.75 11.86 7.41
C GLN A 118 -2.73 13.37 7.56
N SER A 119 -3.41 13.88 8.59
CA SER A 119 -3.48 15.31 8.89
C SER A 119 -2.09 15.90 9.14
N HIS A 120 -1.90 17.15 8.73
CA HIS A 120 -0.64 17.90 8.94
C HIS A 120 0.63 17.19 8.44
N SER A 121 0.52 16.28 7.46
CA SER A 121 1.65 15.58 6.86
C SER A 121 2.15 16.24 5.57
N GLN A 122 3.43 16.09 5.30
CA GLN A 122 4.06 16.43 4.02
C GLN A 122 4.51 15.15 3.31
N SER A 123 4.40 15.10 1.98
CA SER A 123 4.95 13.96 1.23
C SER A 123 6.45 14.16 1.04
N GLU A 124 7.25 13.26 1.59
CA GLU A 124 8.69 13.19 1.35
C GLU A 124 9.01 12.28 0.17
N SER A 125 8.24 11.22 0.02
CA SER A 125 8.39 10.27 -1.07
C SER A 125 7.04 9.84 -1.61
N SER A 126 7.00 9.48 -2.90
CA SER A 126 5.78 9.11 -3.62
C SER A 126 5.79 7.65 -4.06
N PHE A 127 4.60 7.18 -4.49
CA PHE A 127 4.43 5.85 -5.04
C PHE A 127 5.28 5.64 -6.30
N ALA A 128 5.84 4.43 -6.42
CA ALA A 128 6.69 3.96 -7.53
C ALA A 128 8.01 4.72 -7.71
N GLU A 129 8.47 5.46 -6.70
CA GLU A 129 9.80 6.03 -6.66
C GLU A 129 10.87 4.93 -6.65
N VAL A 130 11.81 5.01 -7.58
CA VAL A 130 12.95 4.08 -7.66
C VAL A 130 14.07 4.59 -6.77
N ARG A 131 14.46 3.83 -5.76
CA ARG A 131 15.50 4.17 -4.78
C ARG A 131 16.76 3.38 -5.05
N ASN A 132 17.83 4.06 -5.44
CA ASN A 132 19.18 3.49 -5.43
C ASN A 132 19.76 3.65 -4.02
N TYR A 133 20.14 2.57 -3.39
CA TYR A 133 20.79 2.61 -2.08
C TYR A 133 22.30 2.78 -2.29
N ILE A 134 22.82 3.93 -1.85
CA ILE A 134 24.23 4.31 -2.03
C ILE A 134 24.94 4.22 -0.67
N TYR A 135 25.95 3.38 -0.58
CA TYR A 135 26.78 3.24 0.61
C TYR A 135 28.24 3.49 0.25
N GLN A 136 28.91 4.42 0.95
CA GLN A 136 30.30 4.82 0.68
C GLN A 136 30.57 5.11 -0.81
N GLY A 137 29.63 5.83 -1.44
CA GLY A 137 29.72 6.23 -2.85
C GLY A 137 29.45 5.12 -3.87
N LYS A 138 29.06 3.91 -3.43
CA LYS A 138 28.74 2.79 -4.32
C LYS A 138 27.25 2.44 -4.22
N LYS A 139 26.62 2.19 -5.36
CA LYS A 139 25.27 1.61 -5.38
C LYS A 139 25.36 0.16 -4.92
N ILE A 140 24.70 -0.15 -3.80
CA ILE A 140 24.64 -1.49 -3.23
C ILE A 140 23.34 -2.22 -3.53
N ASP A 141 22.23 -1.47 -3.76
CA ASP A 141 20.92 -2.06 -4.05
C ASP A 141 20.02 -1.07 -4.80
N GLN A 142 18.89 -1.57 -5.30
CA GLN A 142 17.83 -0.77 -5.89
C GLN A 142 16.48 -1.38 -5.55
N GLN A 143 15.55 -0.57 -5.05
CA GLN A 143 14.18 -0.98 -4.73
C GLN A 143 13.19 0.08 -5.22
N VAL A 144 11.92 -0.31 -5.27
CA VAL A 144 10.82 0.61 -5.59
C VAL A 144 9.99 0.85 -4.35
N HIS A 145 9.67 2.12 -4.12
CA HIS A 145 8.83 2.56 -3.02
C HIS A 145 7.36 2.43 -3.40
N LEU A 146 6.62 1.53 -2.74
CA LEU A 146 5.24 1.21 -3.08
C LEU A 146 4.24 1.83 -2.08
N GLY A 147 4.38 3.13 -1.85
CA GLY A 147 3.53 3.92 -0.98
C GLY A 147 3.92 5.39 -0.99
N TYR A 148 3.46 6.11 0.01
CA TYR A 148 3.88 7.48 0.32
C TYR A 148 4.54 7.51 1.67
N ASP A 149 5.71 8.16 1.78
CA ASP A 149 6.28 8.50 3.06
C ASP A 149 5.75 9.89 3.46
N LEU A 150 4.97 9.90 4.51
CA LEU A 150 4.30 11.08 5.04
C LEU A 150 5.06 11.58 6.28
N ALA A 151 5.85 12.63 6.09
CA ALA A 151 6.52 13.32 7.18
C ALA A 151 5.50 13.98 8.10
N VAL A 152 5.70 13.79 9.38
CA VAL A 152 4.89 14.34 10.46
C VAL A 152 5.80 14.87 11.58
N THR A 153 5.26 15.60 12.53
CA THR A 153 5.98 15.83 13.80
C THR A 153 6.11 14.49 14.53
N GLN A 154 7.21 14.32 15.30
CA GLN A 154 7.47 13.06 15.98
C GLN A 154 6.31 12.60 16.87
N HIS A 155 6.03 11.32 16.84
CA HIS A 155 5.03 10.66 17.70
C HIS A 155 3.61 11.22 17.57
N VAL A 156 3.16 11.53 16.34
CA VAL A 156 1.75 11.92 16.14
C VAL A 156 0.85 10.69 16.08
N GLY A 157 -0.43 10.90 16.41
CA GLY A 157 -1.47 9.88 16.23
C GLY A 157 -1.66 9.54 14.76
N VAL A 158 -1.62 8.25 14.42
CA VAL A 158 -1.84 7.73 13.06
C VAL A 158 -3.33 7.54 12.83
N GLU A 159 -3.87 8.27 11.87
CA GLU A 159 -5.30 8.30 11.55
C GLU A 159 -5.68 7.22 10.55
N ALA A 160 -6.78 6.49 10.79
CA ALA A 160 -7.39 5.63 9.79
C ALA A 160 -7.87 6.45 8.59
N SER A 161 -7.41 6.12 7.39
CA SER A 161 -7.73 6.85 6.16
C SER A 161 -9.22 6.75 5.79
N ASN A 162 -9.90 5.68 6.21
CA ASN A 162 -11.34 5.49 6.06
C ASN A 162 -11.88 4.47 7.06
N ASP A 163 -13.22 4.31 7.09
CA ASP A 163 -13.89 3.25 7.83
C ASP A 163 -13.41 1.89 7.32
N GLY A 164 -13.20 0.92 8.22
CA GLY A 164 -12.74 -0.40 7.84
C GLY A 164 -12.56 -1.33 9.02
N ARG A 165 -12.03 -2.51 8.74
CA ARG A 165 -11.69 -3.52 9.73
C ARG A 165 -10.19 -3.77 9.74
N VAL A 166 -9.57 -3.74 10.90
CA VAL A 166 -8.15 -4.10 11.07
C VAL A 166 -7.97 -5.58 10.75
N ILE A 167 -7.12 -5.90 9.80
CA ILE A 167 -6.82 -7.29 9.38
C ILE A 167 -5.38 -7.70 9.66
N TYR A 168 -4.56 -6.76 10.11
CA TYR A 168 -3.19 -6.96 10.57
C TYR A 168 -2.79 -5.84 11.53
N ALA A 169 -2.18 -6.18 12.66
CA ALA A 169 -1.69 -5.22 13.66
C ALA A 169 -0.50 -5.83 14.42
N ALA A 170 0.69 -5.84 13.81
CA ALA A 170 1.89 -6.48 14.36
C ALA A 170 3.17 -5.99 13.64
N PRO A 171 4.39 -6.31 14.12
CA PRO A 171 5.62 -6.08 13.37
C PRO A 171 5.64 -6.85 12.04
N LEU A 172 6.05 -6.18 10.96
CA LEU A 172 6.17 -6.74 9.61
C LEU A 172 7.51 -6.33 8.97
N GLY A 173 8.61 -6.82 9.52
CA GLY A 173 9.97 -6.67 9.00
C GLY A 173 10.29 -5.24 8.55
N ILE A 174 10.52 -5.02 7.25
CA ILE A 174 10.91 -3.69 6.73
C ILE A 174 9.87 -2.60 7.01
N TYR A 175 8.59 -2.94 7.16
CA TYR A 175 7.53 -1.99 7.49
C TYR A 175 7.46 -1.63 8.98
N GLY A 176 8.29 -2.28 9.83
CA GLY A 176 8.25 -2.07 11.28
C GLY A 176 6.93 -2.47 11.89
N ASN A 177 6.49 -1.80 12.95
CA ASN A 177 5.14 -1.97 13.48
C ASN A 177 4.14 -1.46 12.42
N CYS A 178 3.21 -2.33 12.05
CA CYS A 178 2.40 -2.16 10.86
C CYS A 178 0.93 -2.46 11.16
N ILE A 179 0.04 -1.62 10.63
CA ILE A 179 -1.41 -1.83 10.62
C ILE A 179 -1.88 -1.97 9.18
N VAL A 180 -2.74 -2.95 8.90
CA VAL A 180 -3.48 -3.03 7.64
C VAL A 180 -4.97 -3.02 7.94
N VAL A 181 -5.70 -2.13 7.26
CA VAL A 181 -7.16 -1.99 7.37
C VAL A 181 -7.81 -2.43 6.07
N ASP A 182 -8.76 -3.36 6.15
CA ASP A 182 -9.63 -3.79 5.05
C ASP A 182 -10.82 -2.83 4.92
N HIS A 183 -11.07 -2.37 3.72
CA HIS A 183 -12.19 -1.50 3.35
C HIS A 183 -13.27 -2.22 2.53
N GLY A 184 -13.10 -3.52 2.32
CA GLY A 184 -13.98 -4.38 1.54
C GLY A 184 -13.59 -4.48 0.06
N TYR A 185 -14.02 -5.59 -0.55
CA TYR A 185 -13.76 -5.93 -1.95
C TYR A 185 -12.28 -5.84 -2.36
N GLY A 186 -11.37 -6.29 -1.47
CA GLY A 186 -9.92 -6.31 -1.72
C GLY A 186 -9.21 -4.98 -1.53
N LEU A 187 -9.91 -3.89 -1.23
CA LEU A 187 -9.31 -2.58 -0.99
C LEU A 187 -8.78 -2.49 0.45
N GLN A 188 -7.51 -2.17 0.61
CA GLN A 188 -6.82 -2.14 1.90
C GLN A 188 -5.90 -0.93 2.01
N THR A 189 -5.69 -0.42 3.22
CA THR A 189 -4.67 0.59 3.54
C THR A 189 -3.64 0.04 4.50
N LEU A 190 -2.40 0.45 4.31
CA LEU A 190 -1.22 0.05 5.07
C LEU A 190 -0.62 1.27 5.78
N TYR A 191 -0.26 1.11 7.03
CA TYR A 191 0.40 2.12 7.88
C TYR A 191 1.64 1.48 8.50
N GLY A 192 2.82 1.90 8.09
CA GLY A 192 4.10 1.34 8.55
C GLY A 192 4.90 2.30 9.42
N HIS A 193 5.95 1.78 10.03
CA HIS A 193 6.95 2.45 10.86
C HIS A 193 6.45 3.00 12.19
N LEU A 194 5.31 2.49 12.69
CA LEU A 194 4.72 2.96 13.93
C LEU A 194 5.62 2.67 15.14
N SER A 195 5.65 3.59 16.11
CA SER A 195 6.26 3.34 17.43
C SER A 195 5.33 2.53 18.35
N HIS A 196 4.01 2.71 18.20
CA HIS A 196 3.00 2.02 18.98
C HIS A 196 1.75 1.71 18.15
N ILE A 197 1.09 0.60 18.45
CA ILE A 197 -0.17 0.16 17.85
C ILE A 197 -1.23 0.12 18.95
N ASP A 198 -2.36 0.84 18.75
CA ASP A 198 -3.45 0.95 19.73
C ASP A 198 -4.67 0.08 19.38
N VAL A 199 -4.63 -0.62 18.24
CA VAL A 199 -5.73 -1.44 17.73
C VAL A 199 -5.31 -2.90 17.58
N HIS A 200 -6.29 -3.80 17.50
CA HIS A 200 -6.06 -5.25 17.34
C HIS A 200 -6.71 -5.74 16.03
N GLU A 201 -6.22 -6.87 15.53
CA GLU A 201 -6.87 -7.56 14.42
C GLU A 201 -8.32 -7.90 14.77
N GLY A 202 -9.24 -7.54 13.89
CA GLY A 202 -10.68 -7.67 14.07
C GLY A 202 -11.41 -6.38 14.46
N ASP A 203 -10.71 -5.39 14.99
CA ASP A 203 -11.32 -4.10 15.38
C ASP A 203 -11.90 -3.36 14.18
N MET A 204 -13.07 -2.76 14.37
CA MET A 204 -13.65 -1.82 13.42
C MET A 204 -13.14 -0.41 13.73
N VAL A 205 -12.59 0.25 12.73
CA VAL A 205 -12.11 1.64 12.84
C VAL A 205 -12.94 2.60 12.02
N LYS A 206 -12.97 3.86 12.44
CA LYS A 206 -13.65 4.95 11.76
C LYS A 206 -12.63 5.87 11.07
N ARG A 207 -13.03 6.45 9.95
CA ARG A 207 -12.26 7.47 9.24
C ARG A 207 -11.80 8.57 10.21
N GLY A 208 -10.49 8.83 10.28
CA GLY A 208 -9.88 9.78 11.20
C GLY A 208 -9.66 9.27 12.63
N GLN A 209 -10.05 8.03 12.94
CA GLN A 209 -9.76 7.42 14.25
C GLN A 209 -8.26 7.19 14.40
N ILE A 210 -7.69 7.53 15.56
CA ILE A 210 -6.30 7.22 15.90
C ILE A 210 -6.19 5.71 16.14
N MET A 211 -5.20 5.08 15.51
CA MET A 211 -4.95 3.64 15.56
C MET A 211 -3.59 3.30 16.18
N GLY A 212 -2.75 4.30 16.39
CA GLY A 212 -1.40 4.13 16.90
C GLY A 212 -0.63 5.43 16.83
N THR A 213 0.68 5.36 17.00
CA THR A 213 1.59 6.50 17.04
C THR A 213 2.69 6.32 16.00
N SER A 214 3.02 7.39 15.26
CA SER A 214 4.12 7.39 14.29
C SER A 214 5.47 7.09 14.94
N GLY A 215 6.44 6.66 14.14
CA GLY A 215 7.77 6.30 14.63
C GLY A 215 8.75 6.02 13.51
N GLN A 216 9.74 5.20 13.83
CA GLN A 216 10.82 4.85 12.91
C GLN A 216 11.22 3.37 12.98
N THR A 217 10.29 2.48 13.34
CA THR A 217 10.57 1.04 13.41
C THR A 217 10.76 0.45 12.00
N GLY A 218 11.43 -0.69 11.90
CA GLY A 218 11.74 -1.32 10.63
C GLY A 218 12.80 -0.56 9.81
N MET A 219 12.62 -0.45 8.51
CA MET A 219 13.59 0.19 7.60
C MET A 219 13.28 1.69 7.39
N ALA A 220 13.12 2.44 8.47
CA ALA A 220 12.88 3.87 8.47
C ALA A 220 14.12 4.66 8.95
N GLY A 221 14.45 5.76 8.27
CA GLY A 221 15.55 6.64 8.61
C GLY A 221 15.21 7.75 9.61
N GLY A 222 13.93 7.98 9.86
CA GLY A 222 13.38 8.99 10.78
C GLY A 222 11.90 8.73 11.04
N ASP A 223 11.29 9.52 11.92
CA ASP A 223 9.86 9.41 12.24
C ASP A 223 9.01 9.87 11.07
N HIS A 224 8.25 8.96 10.50
CA HIS A 224 7.29 9.19 9.43
C HIS A 224 6.26 8.06 9.38
N ILE A 225 5.23 8.22 8.57
CA ILE A 225 4.26 7.17 8.28
C ILE A 225 4.48 6.70 6.84
N HIS A 226 4.84 5.43 6.66
CA HIS A 226 4.72 4.80 5.35
C HIS A 226 3.24 4.45 5.12
N PHE A 227 2.59 5.16 4.20
CA PHE A 227 1.20 4.94 3.82
C PHE A 227 1.12 4.21 2.48
N GLY A 228 0.52 3.04 2.47
CA GLY A 228 0.28 2.25 1.26
C GLY A 228 -1.21 2.01 1.03
N MET A 229 -1.56 1.72 -0.22
CA MET A 229 -2.86 1.14 -0.58
C MET A 229 -2.67 -0.11 -1.41
N LEU A 230 -3.57 -1.06 -1.21
CA LEU A 230 -3.60 -2.29 -1.98
C LEU A 230 -5.01 -2.52 -2.52
N LEU A 231 -5.09 -3.07 -3.72
CA LEU A 231 -6.32 -3.59 -4.28
C LEU A 231 -6.07 -5.03 -4.74
N ASP A 232 -6.79 -5.95 -4.16
CA ASP A 232 -6.64 -7.42 -4.37
C ASP A 232 -5.18 -7.91 -4.26
N GLY A 233 -4.46 -7.37 -3.25
CA GLY A 233 -3.06 -7.69 -2.97
C GLY A 233 -2.03 -6.98 -3.85
N VAL A 234 -2.46 -6.15 -4.81
CA VAL A 234 -1.60 -5.31 -5.65
C VAL A 234 -1.45 -3.93 -5.00
N GLN A 235 -0.22 -3.49 -4.75
CA GLN A 235 0.04 -2.14 -4.26
C GLN A 235 -0.22 -1.11 -5.35
N ILE A 236 -1.01 -0.08 -5.03
CA ILE A 236 -1.54 0.94 -5.94
C ILE A 236 -1.21 2.34 -5.46
N ASP A 237 -1.33 3.35 -6.35
CA ASP A 237 -1.10 4.75 -5.99
C ASP A 237 -2.21 5.26 -5.05
N PRO A 238 -1.89 5.61 -3.79
CA PRO A 238 -2.86 6.19 -2.85
C PRO A 238 -3.47 7.51 -3.30
N LYS A 239 -2.78 8.28 -4.13
CA LYS A 239 -3.17 9.63 -4.53
C LYS A 239 -4.55 9.67 -5.19
N GLU A 240 -4.88 8.65 -5.98
CA GLU A 240 -6.18 8.55 -6.65
C GLU A 240 -7.32 8.43 -5.64
N TRP A 241 -7.10 7.72 -4.55
CA TRP A 241 -8.10 7.44 -3.52
C TRP A 241 -8.32 8.60 -2.54
N TRP A 242 -7.38 9.54 -2.46
CA TRP A 242 -7.55 10.79 -1.73
C TRP A 242 -8.37 11.83 -2.54
N ASP A 243 -8.56 11.60 -3.84
CA ASP A 243 -9.36 12.46 -4.71
C ASP A 243 -10.81 11.97 -4.82
N GLY A 244 -11.72 12.67 -4.14
CA GLY A 244 -13.15 12.34 -4.18
C GLY A 244 -13.77 12.47 -5.58
N HIS A 245 -13.24 13.32 -6.46
CA HIS A 245 -13.68 13.42 -7.85
C HIS A 245 -13.27 12.19 -8.64
N TRP A 246 -12.05 11.71 -8.44
CA TRP A 246 -11.59 10.49 -9.08
C TRP A 246 -12.44 9.28 -8.65
N ILE A 247 -12.71 9.13 -7.35
CA ILE A 247 -13.58 8.06 -6.82
C ILE A 247 -14.98 8.14 -7.44
N LYS A 248 -15.57 9.35 -7.50
CA LYS A 248 -16.90 9.56 -8.10
C LYS A 248 -16.92 9.13 -9.55
N ASP A 249 -15.91 9.51 -10.33
CA ASP A 249 -15.87 9.27 -11.77
C ASP A 249 -15.50 7.83 -12.15
N HIS A 250 -14.64 7.18 -11.39
CA HIS A 250 -14.10 5.86 -11.73
C HIS A 250 -14.79 4.71 -10.99
N ILE A 251 -15.30 4.97 -9.79
CA ILE A 251 -15.93 3.95 -8.95
C ILE A 251 -17.45 4.19 -8.84
N ALA A 252 -17.86 5.30 -8.21
CA ALA A 252 -19.25 5.51 -7.82
C ALA A 252 -20.23 5.59 -9.01
N LYS A 253 -19.81 6.15 -10.14
CA LYS A 253 -20.61 6.16 -11.39
C LYS A 253 -20.80 4.78 -12.03
N ARG A 254 -20.02 3.80 -11.63
CA ARG A 254 -20.04 2.43 -12.19
C ARG A 254 -20.81 1.46 -11.33
N ILE A 255 -20.80 1.70 -10.03
CA ILE A 255 -21.48 0.89 -9.02
C ILE A 255 -22.25 1.82 -8.09
N ASP A 256 -23.29 1.28 -7.46
CA ASP A 256 -24.07 2.03 -6.46
C ASP A 256 -23.27 2.09 -5.14
N LEU A 257 -22.41 3.10 -5.03
CA LEU A 257 -21.56 3.27 -3.85
C LEU A 257 -22.26 4.20 -2.85
N PRO A 258 -22.59 3.73 -1.65
CA PRO A 258 -23.20 4.56 -0.61
C PRO A 258 -22.38 5.83 -0.34
N GLY A 259 -23.06 6.97 -0.20
CA GLY A 259 -22.43 8.26 0.11
C GLY A 259 -21.92 9.08 -1.09
N PHE A 260 -21.95 8.54 -2.32
CA PHE A 260 -21.51 9.25 -3.54
C PHE A 260 -22.63 9.54 -4.55
N ASN A 261 -23.87 9.17 -4.24
CA ASN A 261 -25.01 9.24 -5.16
C ASN A 261 -25.79 10.58 -5.08
N ASN A 262 -25.16 11.66 -4.61
CA ASN A 262 -25.76 13.00 -4.56
C ASN A 262 -25.16 13.95 -5.58
#